data_45a6723e34074ab225679baac8bf780a
#
_entry.id   45a6723e34074ab225679baac8bf780a
#
_cell.length_a   1.000
_cell.length_b   1.000
_cell.length_c   1.000
_cell.angle_alpha   90.00
_cell.angle_beta   90.00
_cell.angle_gamma   90.00
#
_symmetry.space_group_name_H-M   'P 1'
#
loop_
_entity.id
_entity.type
_entity.pdbx_description
1 polymer ?
#
loop_
_entity_poly.entity_id
_entity_poly.type
_entity_poly.pdbx_seq_one_letter_code
_entity_poly.pdbx_strand_id
1 'polypeptide(L)'
;MSSTPASSTQSCQEVIKAAKGLQPEIIELRRYFHQHPELSFHEVETARVVESKLAALGLKTTSGVGRTGVLGELGQPSAGQGKDQVTIAIRADMDALPIDEENAQAYVSKNSGVMHACGHDGHIACALTAAKMLAQGALGDIGGRVRMVMQPAEEFGDDEGRSGAYRMLEDNALDGCSAIIGLHMDASLPAGSV
;
A
#
# COMPACT_ATOMS: atom_id res chain seq x y z
N MET A 1 -4.79 -37.28 -15.15
CA MET A 1 -5.33 -36.97 -13.82
C MET A 1 -5.80 -35.54 -13.88
N SER A 2 -7.11 -35.32 -13.90
CA SER A 2 -7.71 -33.98 -14.02
C SER A 2 -7.64 -33.28 -12.66
N SER A 3 -6.84 -32.26 -12.54
CA SER A 3 -6.84 -31.37 -11.37
C SER A 3 -8.09 -30.48 -11.45
N THR A 4 -9.07 -30.78 -10.63
CA THR A 4 -10.22 -29.91 -10.41
C THR A 4 -9.72 -28.58 -9.86
N PRO A 5 -10.04 -27.40 -10.45
CA PRO A 5 -9.66 -26.14 -9.85
C PRO A 5 -10.38 -26.00 -8.51
N ALA A 6 -9.63 -25.62 -7.46
CA ALA A 6 -10.20 -25.28 -6.16
C ALA A 6 -11.29 -24.22 -6.34
N SER A 7 -12.46 -24.42 -5.72
CA SER A 7 -13.59 -23.52 -5.91
C SER A 7 -13.20 -22.11 -5.44
N SER A 8 -13.53 -21.08 -6.22
CA SER A 8 -13.25 -19.67 -5.91
C SER A 8 -13.73 -19.23 -4.51
N THR A 9 -14.78 -19.87 -4.01
CA THR A 9 -15.34 -19.60 -2.66
C THR A 9 -14.42 -20.07 -1.52
N GLN A 10 -13.71 -21.17 -1.69
CA GLN A 10 -12.80 -21.69 -0.67
C GLN A 10 -11.54 -20.82 -0.56
N SER A 11 -11.00 -20.35 -1.69
CA SER A 11 -9.85 -19.44 -1.68
C SER A 11 -10.16 -18.08 -1.03
N CYS A 12 -11.34 -17.51 -1.26
CA CYS A 12 -11.77 -16.27 -0.60
C CYS A 12 -11.88 -16.42 0.93
N GLN A 13 -12.43 -17.53 1.41
CA GLN A 13 -12.54 -17.78 2.85
C GLN A 13 -11.17 -17.94 3.54
N GLU A 14 -10.22 -18.59 2.87
CA GLU A 14 -8.85 -18.71 3.36
C GLU A 14 -8.15 -17.36 3.43
N VAL A 15 -8.31 -16.49 2.42
CA VAL A 15 -7.79 -15.13 2.40
C VAL A 15 -8.38 -14.30 3.55
N ILE A 16 -9.71 -14.34 3.74
CA ILE A 16 -10.38 -13.63 4.84
C ILE A 16 -9.86 -14.14 6.20
N LYS A 17 -9.69 -15.45 6.37
CA LYS A 17 -9.17 -16.04 7.60
C LYS A 17 -7.73 -15.58 7.87
N ALA A 18 -6.87 -15.57 6.85
CA ALA A 18 -5.50 -15.09 6.95
C ALA A 18 -5.46 -13.60 7.32
N ALA A 19 -6.28 -12.76 6.67
CA ALA A 19 -6.39 -11.34 6.97
C ALA A 19 -6.84 -11.09 8.42
N LYS A 20 -7.84 -11.81 8.90
CA LYS A 20 -8.30 -11.74 10.30
C LYS A 20 -7.20 -12.11 11.29
N GLY A 21 -6.34 -13.08 10.96
CA GLY A 21 -5.20 -13.47 11.78
C GLY A 21 -4.14 -12.36 11.91
N LEU A 22 -4.08 -11.44 10.96
CA LEU A 22 -3.15 -10.31 10.95
C LEU A 22 -3.74 -9.02 11.58
N GLN A 23 -4.98 -9.06 12.09
CA GLN A 23 -5.64 -7.88 12.65
C GLN A 23 -4.84 -7.15 13.73
N PRO A 24 -4.18 -7.80 14.71
CA PRO A 24 -3.36 -7.08 15.68
C PRO A 24 -2.22 -6.30 15.03
N GLU A 25 -1.55 -6.91 14.06
CA GLU A 25 -0.42 -6.30 13.36
C GLU A 25 -0.85 -5.10 12.50
N ILE A 26 -1.97 -5.21 11.79
CA ILE A 26 -2.50 -4.10 10.98
C ILE A 26 -2.89 -2.90 11.86
N ILE A 27 -3.43 -3.16 13.07
CA ILE A 27 -3.75 -2.12 14.05
C ILE A 27 -2.48 -1.42 14.53
N GLU A 28 -1.41 -2.18 14.82
CA GLU A 28 -0.12 -1.61 15.24
C GLU A 28 0.50 -0.77 14.13
N LEU A 29 0.50 -1.26 12.88
CA LEU A 29 0.99 -0.53 11.72
C LEU A 29 0.23 0.79 11.53
N ARG A 30 -1.10 0.74 11.53
CA ARG A 30 -1.94 1.92 11.40
C ARG A 30 -1.65 2.95 12.49
N ARG A 31 -1.57 2.52 13.75
CA ARG A 31 -1.28 3.40 14.87
C ARG A 31 0.13 3.99 14.81
N TYR A 32 1.10 3.22 14.32
CA TYR A 32 2.45 3.71 14.11
C TYR A 32 2.46 4.87 13.10
N PHE A 33 1.89 4.69 11.91
CA PHE A 33 1.83 5.74 10.90
C PHE A 33 0.99 6.93 11.37
N HIS A 34 -0.12 6.69 12.07
CA HIS A 34 -0.94 7.76 12.65
C HIS A 34 -0.17 8.65 13.62
N GLN A 35 0.74 8.06 14.40
CA GLN A 35 1.57 8.81 15.34
C GLN A 35 2.73 9.57 14.68
N HIS A 36 3.10 9.23 13.45
CA HIS A 36 4.24 9.81 12.75
C HIS A 36 3.84 10.31 11.35
N PRO A 37 2.83 11.19 11.27
CA PRO A 37 2.36 11.71 9.99
C PRO A 37 3.37 12.69 9.40
N GLU A 38 3.51 12.68 8.09
CA GLU A 38 4.34 13.60 7.32
C GLU A 38 3.52 14.22 6.19
N LEU A 39 3.80 15.49 5.86
CA LEU A 39 3.10 16.22 4.81
C LEU A 39 3.51 15.76 3.42
N SER A 40 2.68 16.12 2.42
CA SER A 40 2.93 15.87 1.00
C SER A 40 4.36 16.25 0.58
N PHE A 41 5.07 15.34 -0.09
CA PHE A 41 6.47 15.44 -0.49
C PHE A 41 7.50 15.56 0.64
N HIS A 42 7.08 15.35 1.89
CA HIS A 42 7.94 15.31 3.07
C HIS A 42 7.88 13.95 3.78
N GLU A 43 7.28 12.93 3.17
CA GLU A 43 7.06 11.58 3.70
C GLU A 43 8.38 10.75 3.73
N VAL A 44 9.45 11.33 4.28
CA VAL A 44 10.80 10.72 4.26
C VAL A 44 10.89 9.51 5.18
N GLU A 45 10.45 9.64 6.42
CA GLU A 45 10.47 8.54 7.39
C GLU A 45 9.38 7.51 7.07
N THR A 46 8.21 7.95 6.64
CA THR A 46 7.14 7.08 6.16
C THR A 46 7.64 6.19 5.02
N ALA A 47 8.25 6.78 3.99
CA ALA A 47 8.82 6.06 2.86
C ALA A 47 9.91 5.07 3.29
N ARG A 48 10.82 5.49 4.18
CA ARG A 48 11.89 4.63 4.72
C ARG A 48 11.32 3.41 5.45
N VAL A 49 10.32 3.59 6.29
CA VAL A 49 9.67 2.49 7.02
C VAL A 49 8.92 1.56 6.07
N VAL A 50 8.19 2.10 5.11
CA VAL A 50 7.48 1.35 4.07
C VAL A 50 8.46 0.50 3.26
N GLU A 51 9.53 1.11 2.73
CA GLU A 51 10.57 0.41 1.98
C GLU A 51 11.17 -0.74 2.78
N SER A 52 11.57 -0.46 4.04
CA SER A 52 12.14 -1.48 4.93
C SER A 52 11.19 -2.67 5.15
N LYS A 53 9.89 -2.40 5.32
CA LYS A 53 8.89 -3.47 5.51
C LYS A 53 8.68 -4.27 4.23
N LEU A 54 8.60 -3.64 3.07
CA LEU A 54 8.47 -4.34 1.79
C LEU A 54 9.72 -5.19 1.49
N ALA A 55 10.91 -4.64 1.72
CA ALA A 55 12.16 -5.37 1.54
C ALA A 55 12.27 -6.58 2.48
N ALA A 56 11.85 -6.45 3.75
CA ALA A 56 11.82 -7.55 4.71
C ALA A 56 10.88 -8.69 4.30
N LEU A 57 9.88 -8.41 3.48
CA LEU A 57 8.99 -9.41 2.87
C LEU A 57 9.57 -10.04 1.59
N GLY A 58 10.77 -9.63 1.18
CA GLY A 58 11.43 -10.14 -0.03
C GLY A 58 11.01 -9.44 -1.33
N LEU A 59 10.30 -8.32 -1.27
CA LEU A 59 9.99 -7.53 -2.45
C LEU A 59 11.24 -6.78 -2.91
N LYS A 60 11.39 -6.64 -4.22
CA LYS A 60 12.38 -5.73 -4.80
C LYS A 60 11.85 -4.30 -4.68
N THR A 61 12.52 -3.46 -3.90
CA THR A 61 12.10 -2.08 -3.65
C THR A 61 12.85 -1.07 -4.50
N THR A 62 12.18 0.06 -4.77
CA THR A 62 12.76 1.26 -5.38
C THR A 62 12.12 2.46 -4.68
N SER A 63 12.94 3.27 -4.02
CA SER A 63 12.51 4.49 -3.32
C SER A 63 12.84 5.74 -4.13
N GLY A 64 12.25 6.87 -3.75
CA GLY A 64 12.44 8.15 -4.41
C GLY A 64 11.64 8.30 -5.71
N VAL A 65 10.68 7.43 -5.97
CA VAL A 65 9.80 7.50 -7.15
C VAL A 65 8.71 8.54 -6.91
N GLY A 66 8.61 9.51 -7.82
CA GLY A 66 7.75 10.67 -7.58
C GLY A 66 8.20 11.49 -6.36
N ARG A 67 9.50 11.61 -6.13
CA ARG A 67 10.23 12.25 -5.03
C ARG A 67 10.32 11.37 -3.76
N THR A 68 9.24 11.12 -3.04
CA THR A 68 9.24 10.37 -1.78
C THR A 68 8.51 9.02 -1.86
N GLY A 69 7.96 8.67 -3.02
CA GLY A 69 7.23 7.41 -3.19
C GLY A 69 8.12 6.18 -3.21
N VAL A 70 7.50 5.02 -2.99
CA VAL A 70 8.17 3.72 -2.95
C VAL A 70 7.44 2.74 -3.85
N LEU A 71 8.18 2.00 -4.67
CA LEU A 71 7.68 0.82 -5.36
C LEU A 71 8.21 -0.44 -4.69
N GLY A 72 7.38 -1.48 -4.64
CA GLY A 72 7.79 -2.83 -4.22
C GLY A 72 7.28 -3.87 -5.21
N GLU A 73 8.13 -4.73 -5.73
CA GLU A 73 7.74 -5.76 -6.69
C GLU A 73 7.84 -7.16 -6.08
N LEU A 74 6.76 -7.90 -6.18
CA LEU A 74 6.66 -9.31 -5.82
C LEU A 74 6.37 -10.15 -7.08
N GLY A 75 7.01 -11.31 -7.17
CA GLY A 75 6.90 -12.22 -8.32
C GLY A 75 8.02 -12.01 -9.32
N GLN A 76 8.28 -13.06 -10.10
CA GLN A 76 9.31 -13.06 -11.14
C GLN A 76 8.63 -13.06 -12.51
N PRO A 77 9.26 -12.46 -13.51
CA PRO A 77 8.89 -12.77 -14.89
C PRO A 77 9.09 -14.27 -15.10
N SER A 78 8.03 -15.00 -15.48
CA SER A 78 8.19 -16.43 -15.83
C SER A 78 9.21 -16.53 -16.95
N ALA A 79 10.34 -17.15 -16.67
CA ALA A 79 11.35 -17.43 -17.69
C ALA A 79 10.71 -18.37 -18.72
N GLY A 80 10.36 -17.87 -19.92
CA GLY A 80 10.03 -18.71 -21.05
C GLY A 80 8.70 -18.51 -21.75
N GLN A 81 7.84 -17.59 -21.35
CA GLN A 81 6.61 -17.31 -22.11
C GLN A 81 6.47 -15.81 -22.40
N GLY A 82 6.34 -15.49 -23.70
CA GLY A 82 6.33 -14.11 -24.18
C GLY A 82 5.10 -13.31 -23.74
N LYS A 83 5.24 -11.99 -23.85
CA LYS A 83 4.27 -10.89 -23.91
C LYS A 83 3.07 -10.79 -22.96
N ASP A 84 2.68 -11.83 -22.20
CA ASP A 84 1.42 -11.85 -21.46
C ASP A 84 1.61 -11.87 -19.91
N GLN A 85 2.72 -11.32 -19.41
CA GLN A 85 2.88 -11.21 -17.98
C GLN A 85 2.04 -10.08 -17.42
N VAL A 86 0.96 -10.47 -16.73
CA VAL A 86 0.09 -9.53 -16.03
C VAL A 86 0.83 -8.98 -14.81
N THR A 87 0.95 -7.67 -14.73
CA THR A 87 1.37 -6.96 -13.52
C THR A 87 0.16 -6.20 -12.99
N ILE A 88 -0.24 -6.48 -11.76
CA ILE A 88 -1.28 -5.74 -11.07
C ILE A 88 -0.62 -4.82 -10.05
N ALA A 89 -0.96 -3.53 -10.11
CA ALA A 89 -0.52 -2.56 -9.12
C ALA A 89 -1.54 -2.47 -7.96
N ILE A 90 -1.03 -2.35 -6.73
CA ILE A 90 -1.81 -2.03 -5.53
C ILE A 90 -1.30 -0.69 -5.02
N ARG A 91 -2.18 0.32 -5.00
CA ARG A 91 -1.86 1.70 -4.62
C ARG A 91 -2.31 2.01 -3.21
N ALA A 92 -1.44 2.66 -2.45
CA ALA A 92 -1.77 3.37 -1.21
C ALA A 92 -1.02 4.70 -1.19
N ASP A 93 -1.68 5.75 -0.75
CA ASP A 93 -1.09 7.06 -0.47
C ASP A 93 -0.44 7.09 0.91
N MET A 94 0.48 8.05 1.11
CA MET A 94 1.32 8.06 2.32
C MET A 94 1.29 9.37 3.09
N ASP A 95 0.85 10.45 2.48
CA ASP A 95 0.91 11.79 3.07
C ASP A 95 -0.21 12.07 4.07
N ALA A 96 -0.01 13.08 4.89
CA ALA A 96 -0.93 13.56 5.90
C ALA A 96 -1.28 15.04 5.66
N LEU A 97 -2.23 15.54 6.42
CA LEU A 97 -2.79 16.90 6.30
C LEU A 97 -2.22 17.85 7.36
N PRO A 98 -2.09 19.16 7.07
CA PRO A 98 -1.68 20.18 8.03
C PRO A 98 -2.86 20.54 8.96
N ILE A 99 -3.23 19.60 9.82
CA ILE A 99 -4.35 19.68 10.75
C ILE A 99 -3.86 19.34 12.15
N ASP A 100 -4.23 20.16 13.15
CA ASP A 100 -4.03 19.81 14.55
C ASP A 100 -5.01 18.72 14.98
N GLU A 101 -4.49 17.64 15.55
CA GLU A 101 -5.33 16.55 16.01
C GLU A 101 -5.96 16.88 17.37
N GLU A 102 -7.29 16.87 17.44
CA GLU A 102 -8.07 17.14 18.65
C GLU A 102 -8.47 15.85 19.41
N ASN A 103 -8.08 14.69 18.92
CA ASN A 103 -8.38 13.41 19.55
C ASN A 103 -7.58 13.23 20.86
N ALA A 104 -8.12 12.41 21.78
CA ALA A 104 -7.47 12.06 23.04
C ALA A 104 -7.02 10.57 23.09
N GLN A 105 -6.76 9.97 21.94
CA GLN A 105 -6.34 8.57 21.81
C GLN A 105 -4.89 8.39 22.27
N ALA A 106 -4.54 7.18 22.70
CA ALA A 106 -3.16 6.87 23.07
C ALA A 106 -2.16 6.89 21.89
N TYR A 107 -2.66 6.98 20.66
CA TYR A 107 -1.88 6.97 19.42
C TYR A 107 -2.07 8.24 18.58
N VAL A 108 -2.35 9.38 19.21
CA VAL A 108 -2.42 10.69 18.55
C VAL A 108 -1.10 11.04 17.86
N SER A 109 -1.17 11.93 16.88
CA SER A 109 0.00 12.46 16.19
C SER A 109 1.05 12.99 17.16
N LYS A 110 2.31 12.69 16.91
CA LYS A 110 3.47 13.26 17.62
C LYS A 110 4.06 14.47 16.89
N ASN A 111 3.52 14.80 15.71
CA ASN A 111 3.93 15.93 14.91
C ASN A 111 2.84 17.00 15.01
N SER A 112 3.07 18.02 15.85
CA SER A 112 2.11 19.13 16.03
C SER A 112 1.73 19.76 14.69
N GLY A 113 0.45 20.02 14.48
CA GLY A 113 -0.07 20.61 13.24
C GLY A 113 -0.15 19.65 12.05
N VAL A 114 0.10 18.35 12.26
CA VAL A 114 0.03 17.34 11.18
C VAL A 114 -0.76 16.12 11.65
N MET A 115 -1.72 15.67 10.86
CA MET A 115 -2.57 14.52 11.19
C MET A 115 -2.93 13.71 9.94
N HIS A 116 -2.96 12.38 10.06
CA HIS A 116 -3.59 11.51 9.07
C HIS A 116 -5.12 11.60 9.15
N ALA A 117 -5.68 12.76 8.75
CA ALA A 117 -7.12 13.00 8.85
C ALA A 117 -7.91 12.40 7.68
N CYS A 118 -7.25 12.06 6.56
CA CYS A 118 -7.85 11.38 5.41
C CYS A 118 -7.79 9.84 5.49
N GLY A 119 -7.05 9.28 6.46
CA GLY A 119 -6.98 7.83 6.67
C GLY A 119 -5.88 7.12 5.90
N HIS A 120 -4.90 7.85 5.32
CA HIS A 120 -3.80 7.26 4.56
C HIS A 120 -2.91 6.33 5.40
N ASP A 121 -2.82 6.52 6.71
CA ASP A 121 -2.23 5.58 7.67
C ASP A 121 -2.88 4.18 7.61
N GLY A 122 -4.20 4.14 7.43
CA GLY A 122 -4.96 2.91 7.20
C GLY A 122 -4.66 2.30 5.83
N HIS A 123 -4.54 3.13 4.78
CA HIS A 123 -4.19 2.67 3.43
C HIS A 123 -2.81 2.02 3.41
N ILE A 124 -1.79 2.66 4.03
CA ILE A 124 -0.44 2.09 4.16
C ILE A 124 -0.49 0.74 4.90
N ALA A 125 -1.20 0.69 6.04
CA ALA A 125 -1.29 -0.53 6.85
C ALA A 125 -1.95 -1.68 6.08
N CYS A 126 -3.03 -1.40 5.34
CA CYS A 126 -3.71 -2.37 4.48
C CYS A 126 -2.81 -2.85 3.35
N ALA A 127 -2.12 -1.94 2.65
CA ALA A 127 -1.24 -2.29 1.55
C ALA A 127 -0.05 -3.15 2.01
N LEU A 128 0.62 -2.79 3.11
CA LEU A 128 1.70 -3.59 3.69
C LEU A 128 1.23 -4.98 4.15
N THR A 129 0.02 -5.06 4.70
CA THR A 129 -0.56 -6.35 5.09
C THR A 129 -0.91 -7.20 3.88
N ALA A 130 -1.46 -6.61 2.82
CA ALA A 130 -1.70 -7.29 1.55
C ALA A 130 -0.39 -7.81 0.94
N ALA A 131 0.67 -6.99 0.92
CA ALA A 131 1.99 -7.41 0.47
C ALA A 131 2.52 -8.61 1.28
N LYS A 132 2.35 -8.59 2.61
CA LYS A 132 2.74 -9.70 3.48
C LYS A 132 1.96 -10.97 3.15
N MET A 133 0.64 -10.89 2.99
CA MET A 133 -0.20 -12.04 2.66
C MET A 133 0.20 -12.65 1.32
N LEU A 134 0.47 -11.81 0.31
CA LEU A 134 0.93 -12.25 -1.01
C LEU A 134 2.32 -12.90 -0.94
N ALA A 135 3.27 -12.29 -0.23
CA ALA A 135 4.61 -12.83 -0.04
C ALA A 135 4.62 -14.17 0.71
N GLN A 136 3.67 -14.38 1.60
CA GLN A 136 3.47 -15.64 2.34
C GLN A 136 2.66 -16.69 1.55
N GLY A 137 2.27 -16.39 0.31
CA GLY A 137 1.57 -17.34 -0.55
C GLY A 137 0.09 -17.54 -0.20
N ALA A 138 -0.57 -16.56 0.43
CA ALA A 138 -1.99 -16.65 0.80
C ALA A 138 -2.94 -16.88 -0.39
N LEU A 139 -2.50 -16.56 -1.60
CA LEU A 139 -3.24 -16.82 -2.86
C LEU A 139 -2.62 -17.96 -3.68
N GLY A 140 -1.62 -18.67 -3.16
CA GLY A 140 -0.82 -19.64 -3.92
C GLY A 140 0.10 -18.95 -4.93
N ASP A 141 0.40 -19.64 -6.03
CA ASP A 141 1.18 -19.06 -7.13
C ASP A 141 0.30 -18.06 -7.91
N ILE A 142 0.68 -16.79 -7.84
CA ILE A 142 -0.05 -15.69 -8.50
C ILE A 142 0.18 -15.64 -10.02
N GLY A 143 1.10 -16.45 -10.56
CA GLY A 143 1.31 -16.57 -12.00
C GLY A 143 1.70 -15.28 -12.73
N GLY A 144 2.04 -14.21 -12.00
CA GLY A 144 2.33 -12.89 -12.52
C GLY A 144 3.15 -12.05 -11.54
N ARG A 145 3.01 -10.74 -11.66
CA ARG A 145 3.68 -9.79 -10.78
C ARG A 145 2.68 -8.90 -10.05
N VAL A 146 2.95 -8.60 -8.78
CA VAL A 146 2.29 -7.54 -8.04
C VAL A 146 3.28 -6.42 -7.81
N ARG A 147 2.86 -5.18 -8.10
CA ARG A 147 3.60 -3.95 -7.81
C ARG A 147 2.87 -3.17 -6.72
N MET A 148 3.51 -3.02 -5.57
CA MET A 148 3.07 -2.08 -4.54
C MET A 148 3.47 -0.69 -4.98
N VAL A 149 2.52 0.24 -5.03
CA VAL A 149 2.70 1.65 -5.41
C VAL A 149 2.35 2.50 -4.19
N MET A 150 3.37 2.83 -3.41
CA MET A 150 3.23 3.66 -2.23
C MET A 150 3.40 5.11 -2.65
N GLN A 151 2.26 5.77 -2.87
CA GLN A 151 2.19 7.08 -3.51
C GLN A 151 2.43 8.20 -2.51
N PRO A 152 3.33 9.16 -2.79
CA PRO A 152 3.45 10.39 -2.01
C PRO A 152 2.41 11.42 -2.44
N ALA A 153 2.24 12.48 -1.67
CA ALA A 153 1.62 13.74 -2.05
C ALA A 153 0.31 13.59 -2.85
N GLU A 154 -0.67 12.98 -2.23
CA GLU A 154 -2.04 12.90 -2.78
C GLU A 154 -2.80 14.20 -2.53
N GLU A 155 -2.63 14.79 -1.33
CA GLU A 155 -3.41 15.91 -0.82
C GLU A 155 -2.96 17.26 -1.40
N PHE A 156 -1.66 17.46 -1.58
CA PHE A 156 -1.12 18.71 -2.11
C PHE A 156 -0.10 18.48 -3.21
N GLY A 157 -0.18 19.32 -4.25
CA GLY A 157 0.83 19.38 -5.31
C GLY A 157 2.10 20.10 -4.89
N ASP A 158 3.14 19.93 -5.68
CA ASP A 158 4.38 20.69 -5.55
C ASP A 158 4.26 22.12 -6.12
N ASP A 159 5.40 22.85 -6.19
CA ASP A 159 5.47 24.23 -6.70
C ASP A 159 4.98 24.38 -8.16
N GLU A 160 4.93 23.28 -8.91
CA GLU A 160 4.36 23.23 -10.26
C GLU A 160 2.89 22.81 -10.26
N GLY A 161 2.29 22.58 -9.09
CA GLY A 161 0.91 22.09 -8.92
C GLY A 161 0.73 20.61 -9.28
N ARG A 162 1.81 19.82 -9.31
CA ARG A 162 1.77 18.39 -9.66
C ARG A 162 1.70 17.53 -8.42
N SER A 163 0.74 16.62 -8.40
CA SER A 163 0.60 15.63 -7.31
C SER A 163 1.70 14.56 -7.36
N GLY A 164 1.85 13.82 -6.28
CA GLY A 164 2.76 12.68 -6.24
C GLY A 164 2.42 11.61 -7.28
N ALA A 165 1.13 11.35 -7.54
CA ALA A 165 0.72 10.45 -8.62
C ALA A 165 1.26 10.90 -9.97
N TYR A 166 1.15 12.19 -10.29
CA TYR A 166 1.70 12.75 -11.53
C TYR A 166 3.22 12.54 -11.61
N ARG A 167 3.95 12.85 -10.53
CA ARG A 167 5.41 12.65 -10.47
C ARG A 167 5.80 11.18 -10.59
N MET A 168 5.05 10.28 -9.99
CA MET A 168 5.28 8.84 -10.16
C MET A 168 5.06 8.37 -11.60
N LEU A 169 4.09 8.95 -12.32
CA LEU A 169 3.90 8.65 -13.74
C LEU A 169 5.05 9.17 -14.61
N GLU A 170 5.61 10.35 -14.31
CA GLU A 170 6.83 10.85 -14.97
C GLU A 170 8.02 9.89 -14.75
N ASP A 171 8.09 9.23 -13.59
CA ASP A 171 9.10 8.24 -13.25
C ASP A 171 8.74 6.81 -13.71
N ASN A 172 7.74 6.66 -14.59
CA ASN A 172 7.30 5.38 -15.16
C ASN A 172 6.84 4.34 -14.12
N ALA A 173 6.29 4.78 -12.99
CA ALA A 173 5.90 3.90 -11.88
C ALA A 173 4.87 2.83 -12.26
N LEU A 174 4.05 3.07 -13.28
CA LEU A 174 3.00 2.16 -13.76
C LEU A 174 3.35 1.46 -15.07
N ASP A 175 4.57 1.63 -15.58
CA ASP A 175 4.99 0.98 -16.82
C ASP A 175 4.88 -0.54 -16.71
N GLY A 176 4.23 -1.14 -17.71
CA GLY A 176 3.98 -2.56 -17.77
C GLY A 176 2.88 -3.07 -16.82
N CYS A 177 2.21 -2.21 -16.07
CA CYS A 177 1.03 -2.60 -15.30
C CYS A 177 -0.18 -2.78 -16.20
N SER A 178 -0.90 -3.89 -15.99
CA SER A 178 -2.15 -4.20 -16.70
C SER A 178 -3.37 -3.58 -16.03
N ALA A 179 -3.29 -3.39 -14.72
CA ALA A 179 -4.34 -2.77 -13.91
C ALA A 179 -3.75 -2.20 -12.61
N ILE A 180 -4.48 -1.27 -12.00
CA ILE A 180 -4.17 -0.72 -10.68
C ILE A 180 -5.43 -0.77 -9.81
N ILE A 181 -5.25 -1.13 -8.55
CA ILE A 181 -6.29 -1.18 -7.52
C ILE A 181 -5.90 -0.20 -6.41
N GLY A 182 -6.84 0.61 -5.97
CA GLY A 182 -6.73 1.46 -4.78
C GLY A 182 -8.01 1.37 -3.97
N LEU A 183 -7.89 1.48 -2.66
CA LEU A 183 -9.01 1.57 -1.71
C LEU A 183 -8.90 2.90 -0.98
N HIS A 184 -10.03 3.43 -0.55
CA HIS A 184 -10.08 4.62 0.29
C HIS A 184 -10.91 4.37 1.55
N MET A 185 -10.44 4.87 2.69
CA MET A 185 -11.21 4.88 3.94
C MET A 185 -12.32 5.91 3.82
N ASP A 186 -13.55 5.54 4.17
CA ASP A 186 -14.70 6.43 4.13
C ASP A 186 -15.35 6.50 5.51
N ALA A 187 -15.27 7.67 6.15
CA ALA A 187 -15.85 7.91 7.48
C ALA A 187 -17.39 7.90 7.48
N SER A 188 -18.05 7.98 6.32
CA SER A 188 -19.51 7.90 6.20
C SER A 188 -20.03 6.46 6.21
N LEU A 189 -19.18 5.48 5.97
CA LEU A 189 -19.56 4.08 5.96
C LEU A 189 -19.46 3.44 7.35
N PRO A 190 -20.41 2.58 7.74
CA PRO A 190 -20.29 1.79 8.97
C PRO A 190 -19.03 0.91 8.94
N ALA A 191 -18.37 0.74 10.08
CA ALA A 191 -17.21 -0.15 10.20
C ALA A 191 -17.55 -1.58 9.73
N GLY A 192 -16.71 -2.13 8.85
CA GLY A 192 -16.92 -3.45 8.24
C GLY A 192 -17.71 -3.43 6.94
N SER A 193 -18.07 -2.26 6.42
CA SER A 193 -18.62 -2.07 5.07
C SER A 193 -17.52 -1.82 4.05
N VAL A 194 -17.78 -2.20 2.79
CA VAL A 194 -16.92 -1.95 1.62
C VAL A 194 -17.80 -1.45 0.48
#